data_5aa9bd0499e4a08fe8d485526492e0b0
#
_entry.id   5aa9bd0499e4a08fe8d485526492e0b0
#
_cell.length_a   1.000
_cell.length_b   1.000
_cell.length_c   1.000
_cell.angle_alpha   90.00
_cell.angle_beta   90.00
_cell.angle_gamma   90.00
#
_symmetry.space_group_name_H-M   'P 1'
#
loop_
_entity.id
_entity.type
_entity.pdbx_description
1 polymer ?
#
loop_
_entity_poly.entity_id
_entity_poly.type
_entity_poly.pdbx_seq_one_letter_code
_entity_poly.pdbx_strand_id
1 'polypeptide(L)'
;CLESLQHCGYQTGTGVMIGLPFQTITDLANDLLFLQSMDIDMVGMGPYLEHHATPLYEYRHLLLPLQERLRLSIHMVAALRLLMPDINIAATTALQAIDPAGREKALEIGANVVMPNITPTTNRTLYKLYENKPGTHEGAAESMRKLEESIFKSGCKVAYGTWGDSRHFQSRTEN
;
A
#
# COMPACT_ATOMS: atom_id res chain seq x y z
N CYS A 1 -0.20 -17.94 11.10
CA CYS A 1 0.92 -17.55 10.21
C CYS A 1 1.63 -16.27 10.70
N LEU A 2 0.94 -15.11 10.84
CA LEU A 2 1.56 -13.87 11.32
C LEU A 2 2.17 -14.04 12.71
N GLU A 3 1.43 -14.57 13.67
CA GLU A 3 1.93 -14.89 15.03
C GLU A 3 3.16 -15.78 15.01
N SER A 4 3.18 -16.80 14.12
CA SER A 4 4.33 -17.69 13.99
C SER A 4 5.57 -16.95 13.48
N LEU A 5 5.40 -16.01 12.54
CA LEU A 5 6.49 -15.18 12.05
C LEU A 5 7.04 -14.25 13.15
N GLN A 6 6.14 -13.62 13.93
CA GLN A 6 6.52 -12.77 15.06
C GLN A 6 7.29 -13.57 16.12
N HIS A 7 6.79 -14.79 16.44
CA HIS A 7 7.46 -15.68 17.38
C HIS A 7 8.87 -16.09 16.91
N CYS A 8 9.10 -16.15 15.60
CA CYS A 8 10.42 -16.40 15.02
C CYS A 8 11.28 -15.13 14.91
N GLY A 9 10.84 -13.98 15.43
CA GLY A 9 11.61 -12.73 15.41
C GLY A 9 11.54 -11.96 14.10
N TYR A 10 10.65 -12.29 13.16
CA TYR A 10 10.51 -11.54 11.91
C TYR A 10 9.75 -10.23 12.12
N GLN A 11 10.14 -9.20 11.38
CA GLN A 11 9.29 -8.06 11.08
C GLN A 11 8.11 -8.53 10.24
N THR A 12 6.88 -8.29 10.70
CA THR A 12 5.68 -8.81 10.06
C THR A 12 4.90 -7.74 9.32
N GLY A 13 4.47 -8.08 8.11
CA GLY A 13 3.64 -7.22 7.28
C GLY A 13 2.42 -7.95 6.74
N THR A 14 1.33 -7.20 6.60
CA THR A 14 0.10 -7.66 5.96
C THR A 14 -0.59 -6.50 5.26
N GLY A 15 -1.80 -6.71 4.78
CA GLY A 15 -2.55 -5.63 4.14
C GLY A 15 -3.97 -6.02 3.80
N VAL A 16 -4.73 -5.00 3.39
CA VAL A 16 -6.13 -5.13 3.01
C VAL A 16 -6.41 -4.40 1.70
N MET A 17 -7.37 -4.92 0.94
CA MET A 17 -7.93 -4.22 -0.22
C MET A 17 -9.17 -3.44 0.19
N ILE A 18 -9.30 -2.22 -0.32
CA ILE A 18 -10.34 -1.27 0.07
C ILE A 18 -11.32 -1.07 -1.07
N GLY A 19 -12.61 -1.18 -0.78
CA GLY A 19 -13.70 -1.04 -1.75
C GLY A 19 -13.98 -2.31 -2.54
N LEU A 20 -13.82 -3.47 -1.92
CA LEU A 20 -14.29 -4.75 -2.46
C LEU A 20 -15.81 -4.77 -2.61
N PRO A 21 -16.38 -5.60 -3.53
CA PRO A 21 -17.81 -5.88 -3.51
C PRO A 21 -18.24 -6.36 -2.11
N PHE A 22 -19.38 -5.89 -1.64
CA PHE A 22 -19.98 -6.19 -0.33
C PHE A 22 -19.23 -5.65 0.90
N GLN A 23 -18.05 -5.06 0.77
CA GLN A 23 -17.30 -4.49 1.88
C GLN A 23 -18.01 -3.23 2.40
N THR A 24 -18.21 -3.17 3.72
CA THR A 24 -18.82 -2.05 4.43
C THR A 24 -17.77 -1.18 5.14
N ILE A 25 -18.17 0.00 5.60
CA ILE A 25 -17.31 0.85 6.46
C ILE A 25 -16.99 0.14 7.78
N THR A 26 -17.91 -0.67 8.30
CA THR A 26 -17.67 -1.47 9.50
C THR A 26 -16.59 -2.52 9.28
N ASP A 27 -16.55 -3.15 8.12
CA ASP A 27 -15.49 -4.11 7.78
C ASP A 27 -14.12 -3.41 7.74
N LEU A 28 -14.04 -2.23 7.12
CA LEU A 28 -12.82 -1.42 7.10
C LEU A 28 -12.36 -0.99 8.49
N ALA A 29 -13.28 -0.63 9.38
CA ALA A 29 -12.97 -0.31 10.77
C ALA A 29 -12.44 -1.56 11.52
N ASN A 30 -13.08 -2.71 11.32
CA ASN A 30 -12.63 -3.99 11.90
C ASN A 30 -11.26 -4.40 11.37
N ASP A 31 -10.95 -4.15 10.09
CA ASP A 31 -9.62 -4.38 9.52
C ASP A 31 -8.54 -3.56 10.27
N LEU A 32 -8.79 -2.27 10.57
CA LEU A 32 -7.86 -1.44 11.34
C LEU A 32 -7.64 -1.98 12.76
N LEU A 33 -8.71 -2.37 13.45
CA LEU A 33 -8.64 -2.95 14.79
C LEU A 33 -7.92 -4.32 14.78
N PHE A 34 -8.14 -5.11 13.74
CA PHE A 34 -7.42 -6.37 13.55
C PHE A 34 -5.92 -6.13 13.36
N LEU A 35 -5.52 -5.19 12.49
CA LEU A 35 -4.11 -4.85 12.27
C LEU A 35 -3.43 -4.41 13.57
N GLN A 36 -4.11 -3.59 14.38
CA GLN A 36 -3.62 -3.16 15.69
C GLN A 36 -3.49 -4.35 16.66
N SER A 37 -4.51 -5.24 16.74
CA SER A 37 -4.51 -6.39 17.64
C SER A 37 -3.42 -7.40 17.30
N MET A 38 -3.02 -7.48 16.03
CA MET A 38 -1.96 -8.36 15.54
C MET A 38 -0.55 -7.78 15.70
N ASP A 39 -0.43 -6.56 16.22
CA ASP A 39 0.87 -5.90 16.46
C ASP A 39 1.78 -5.89 15.22
N ILE A 40 1.23 -5.48 14.08
CA ILE A 40 1.86 -5.54 12.76
C ILE A 40 2.89 -4.42 12.58
N ASP A 41 4.03 -4.72 11.98
CA ASP A 41 5.13 -3.79 11.74
C ASP A 41 4.99 -3.01 10.42
N MET A 42 4.32 -3.60 9.42
CA MET A 42 4.14 -2.99 8.10
C MET A 42 2.76 -3.31 7.53
N VAL A 43 2.12 -2.31 6.92
CA VAL A 43 0.82 -2.48 6.26
C VAL A 43 0.83 -1.92 4.85
N GLY A 44 0.35 -2.74 3.90
CA GLY A 44 0.03 -2.32 2.55
C GLY A 44 -1.49 -2.23 2.35
N MET A 45 -2.00 -1.04 2.04
CA MET A 45 -3.42 -0.81 1.76
C MET A 45 -3.60 -0.06 0.46
N GLY A 46 -4.65 -0.39 -0.27
CA GLY A 46 -4.98 0.35 -1.48
C GLY A 46 -6.34 -0.03 -2.05
N PRO A 47 -6.83 0.77 -2.99
CA PRO A 47 -8.13 0.54 -3.61
C PRO A 47 -8.12 -0.76 -4.39
N TYR A 48 -9.20 -1.52 -4.27
CA TYR A 48 -9.45 -2.64 -5.15
C TYR A 48 -9.65 -2.13 -6.58
N LEU A 49 -8.92 -2.72 -7.51
CA LEU A 49 -9.03 -2.50 -8.95
C LEU A 49 -9.48 -3.80 -9.59
N GLU A 50 -10.62 -3.75 -10.26
CA GLU A 50 -11.20 -4.91 -10.91
C GLU A 50 -10.36 -5.39 -12.10
N HIS A 51 -10.35 -6.69 -12.32
CA HIS A 51 -9.75 -7.31 -13.49
C HIS A 51 -10.71 -8.35 -14.07
N HIS A 52 -10.98 -8.27 -15.36
CA HIS A 52 -11.97 -9.09 -16.06
C HIS A 52 -11.75 -10.60 -15.96
N ALA A 53 -10.52 -11.05 -15.74
CA ALA A 53 -10.16 -12.46 -15.58
C ALA A 53 -10.31 -12.99 -14.13
N THR A 54 -10.91 -12.21 -13.23
CA THR A 54 -11.10 -12.64 -11.82
C THR A 54 -12.58 -12.96 -11.54
N PRO A 55 -12.88 -13.93 -10.64
CA PRO A 55 -14.28 -14.22 -10.27
C PRO A 55 -15.02 -13.01 -9.69
N LEU A 56 -14.34 -12.14 -8.95
CA LEU A 56 -14.93 -10.92 -8.37
C LEU A 56 -15.42 -9.92 -9.43
N TYR A 57 -15.00 -10.05 -10.68
CA TYR A 57 -15.47 -9.18 -11.77
C TYR A 57 -16.98 -9.30 -12.04
N GLU A 58 -17.61 -10.42 -11.70
CA GLU A 58 -19.06 -10.60 -11.78
C GLU A 58 -19.81 -9.56 -10.93
N TYR A 59 -19.22 -9.14 -9.80
CA TYR A 59 -19.79 -8.20 -8.83
C TYR A 59 -19.37 -6.75 -9.06
N ARG A 60 -18.77 -6.40 -10.22
CA ARG A 60 -18.30 -5.04 -10.51
C ARG A 60 -19.40 -3.97 -10.43
N HIS A 61 -20.65 -4.35 -10.63
CA HIS A 61 -21.81 -3.45 -10.53
C HIS A 61 -22.11 -3.01 -9.09
N LEU A 62 -21.51 -3.66 -8.09
CA LEU A 62 -21.63 -3.32 -6.66
C LEU A 62 -20.44 -2.45 -6.18
N LEU A 63 -19.46 -2.22 -7.04
CA LEU A 63 -18.29 -1.44 -6.66
C LEU A 63 -18.62 0.04 -6.51
N LEU A 64 -18.07 0.68 -5.51
CA LEU A 64 -18.05 2.12 -5.43
C LEU A 64 -17.28 2.74 -6.61
N PRO A 65 -17.59 3.97 -7.02
CA PRO A 65 -16.79 4.68 -8.01
C PRO A 65 -15.30 4.71 -7.63
N LEU A 66 -14.43 4.68 -8.62
CA LEU A 66 -12.96 4.67 -8.41
C LEU A 66 -12.48 5.77 -7.46
N GLN A 67 -13.01 7.00 -7.62
CA GLN A 67 -12.65 8.14 -6.77
C GLN A 67 -13.07 7.93 -5.30
N GLU A 68 -14.18 7.27 -5.05
CA GLU A 68 -14.60 6.93 -3.69
C GLU A 68 -13.72 5.85 -3.08
N ARG A 69 -13.31 4.84 -3.86
CA ARG A 69 -12.35 3.82 -3.41
C ARG A 69 -10.98 4.44 -3.10
N LEU A 70 -10.53 5.40 -3.92
CA LEU A 70 -9.32 6.18 -3.64
C LEU A 70 -9.47 6.97 -2.34
N ARG A 71 -10.56 7.73 -2.17
CA ARG A 71 -10.82 8.53 -0.98
C ARG A 71 -10.84 7.68 0.28
N LEU A 72 -11.52 6.54 0.27
CA LEU A 72 -11.54 5.59 1.38
C LEU A 72 -10.13 5.06 1.68
N SER A 73 -9.34 4.74 0.66
CA SER A 73 -7.96 4.26 0.85
C SER A 73 -7.08 5.32 1.52
N ILE A 74 -7.21 6.57 1.14
CA ILE A 74 -6.52 7.71 1.75
C ILE A 74 -6.95 7.87 3.22
N HIS A 75 -8.26 7.78 3.52
CA HIS A 75 -8.75 7.84 4.90
C HIS A 75 -8.25 6.66 5.75
N MET A 76 -8.18 5.45 5.18
CA MET A 76 -7.65 4.29 5.88
C MET A 76 -6.16 4.44 6.22
N VAL A 77 -5.36 5.02 5.31
CA VAL A 77 -3.94 5.33 5.59
C VAL A 77 -3.83 6.33 6.75
N ALA A 78 -4.61 7.41 6.73
CA ALA A 78 -4.62 8.42 7.80
C ALA A 78 -5.06 7.83 9.14
N ALA A 79 -6.16 7.07 9.15
CA ALA A 79 -6.68 6.43 10.36
C ALA A 79 -5.68 5.43 10.94
N LEU A 80 -5.05 4.60 10.10
CA LEU A 80 -4.03 3.66 10.54
C LEU A 80 -2.80 4.37 11.11
N ARG A 81 -2.35 5.47 10.50
CA ARG A 81 -1.22 6.25 11.02
C ARG A 81 -1.50 6.84 12.41
N LEU A 82 -2.76 7.29 12.65
CA LEU A 82 -3.16 7.76 13.98
C LEU A 82 -3.27 6.61 14.99
N LEU A 83 -3.75 5.45 14.56
CA LEU A 83 -3.91 4.27 15.41
C LEU A 83 -2.58 3.59 15.75
N MET A 84 -1.66 3.53 14.77
CA MET A 84 -0.36 2.87 14.86
C MET A 84 0.74 3.81 14.32
N PRO A 85 1.25 4.76 15.13
CA PRO A 85 2.10 5.84 14.66
C PRO A 85 3.50 5.39 14.20
N ASP A 86 3.97 4.24 14.65
CA ASP A 86 5.36 3.80 14.49
C ASP A 86 5.57 2.70 13.45
N ILE A 87 4.50 2.21 12.82
CA ILE A 87 4.59 1.18 11.77
C ILE A 87 4.96 1.75 10.40
N ASN A 88 5.39 0.88 9.51
CA ASN A 88 5.56 1.20 8.11
C ASN A 88 4.21 1.09 7.36
N ILE A 89 3.85 2.10 6.58
CA ILE A 89 2.65 2.12 5.73
C ILE A 89 3.07 2.37 4.28
N ALA A 90 2.71 1.46 3.39
CA ALA A 90 3.06 1.55 1.98
C ALA A 90 2.08 2.44 1.19
N ALA A 91 2.63 3.38 0.42
CA ALA A 91 1.91 4.07 -0.65
C ALA A 91 1.85 3.16 -1.88
N THR A 92 0.75 2.41 -2.02
CA THR A 92 0.62 1.37 -3.04
C THR A 92 0.45 1.92 -4.46
N THR A 93 0.89 1.15 -5.46
CA THR A 93 0.74 1.52 -6.89
C THR A 93 -0.72 1.61 -7.34
N ALA A 94 -1.64 0.94 -6.67
CA ALA A 94 -3.06 0.99 -6.98
C ALA A 94 -3.65 2.40 -6.79
N LEU A 95 -3.14 3.20 -5.85
CA LEU A 95 -3.52 4.60 -5.68
C LEU A 95 -3.18 5.42 -6.92
N GLN A 96 -1.99 5.23 -7.49
CA GLN A 96 -1.53 5.92 -8.70
C GLN A 96 -2.27 5.47 -9.96
N ALA A 97 -2.84 4.27 -9.98
CA ALA A 97 -3.64 3.80 -11.11
C ALA A 97 -4.98 4.56 -11.24
N ILE A 98 -5.49 5.12 -10.14
CA ILE A 98 -6.72 5.93 -10.13
C ILE A 98 -6.40 7.41 -10.28
N ASP A 99 -5.39 7.91 -9.58
CA ASP A 99 -4.95 9.30 -9.59
C ASP A 99 -3.43 9.35 -9.73
N PRO A 100 -2.88 10.02 -10.77
CA PRO A 100 -1.43 10.16 -10.93
C PRO A 100 -0.70 10.66 -9.68
N ALA A 101 -1.33 11.49 -8.83
CA ALA A 101 -0.82 11.99 -7.56
C ALA A 101 -1.27 11.13 -6.35
N GLY A 102 -1.82 9.94 -6.56
CA GLY A 102 -2.36 9.10 -5.50
C GLY A 102 -1.33 8.65 -4.46
N ARG A 103 -0.08 8.41 -4.88
CA ARG A 103 1.02 8.07 -3.97
C ARG A 103 1.46 9.28 -3.14
N GLU A 104 1.61 10.44 -3.78
CA GLU A 104 1.94 11.70 -3.13
C GLU A 104 0.94 12.00 -2.01
N LYS A 105 -0.35 11.93 -2.31
CA LYS A 105 -1.42 12.09 -1.32
C LYS A 105 -1.30 11.13 -0.14
N ALA A 106 -0.94 9.87 -0.40
CA ALA A 106 -0.73 8.90 0.68
C ALA A 106 0.50 9.22 1.53
N LEU A 107 1.60 9.69 0.93
CA LEU A 107 2.80 10.12 1.64
C LEU A 107 2.53 11.35 2.52
N GLU A 108 1.78 12.33 2.01
CA GLU A 108 1.41 13.55 2.75
C GLU A 108 0.60 13.27 4.02
N ILE A 109 -0.18 12.18 4.04
CA ILE A 109 -1.09 11.86 5.15
C ILE A 109 -0.61 10.75 6.07
N GLY A 110 0.55 10.13 5.79
CA GLY A 110 1.08 9.16 6.74
C GLY A 110 1.71 7.89 6.17
N ALA A 111 1.65 7.61 4.87
CA ALA A 111 2.48 6.57 4.28
C ALA A 111 3.95 6.99 4.31
N ASN A 112 4.86 6.02 4.48
CA ASN A 112 6.29 6.28 4.57
C ASN A 112 7.15 5.26 3.81
N VAL A 113 6.51 4.33 3.11
CA VAL A 113 7.18 3.33 2.27
C VAL A 113 6.67 3.41 0.85
N VAL A 114 7.59 3.38 -0.11
CA VAL A 114 7.29 3.24 -1.54
C VAL A 114 8.08 2.08 -2.12
N MET A 115 7.46 1.33 -3.01
CA MET A 115 8.09 0.19 -3.67
C MET A 115 8.36 0.53 -5.14
N PRO A 116 9.63 0.60 -5.58
CA PRO A 116 9.97 0.78 -6.98
C PRO A 116 9.65 -0.49 -7.78
N ASN A 117 9.32 -0.33 -9.05
CA ASN A 117 9.14 -1.46 -9.95
C ASN A 117 10.48 -1.86 -10.58
N ILE A 118 11.12 -2.88 -10.02
CA ILE A 118 12.40 -3.44 -10.49
C ILE A 118 12.22 -4.65 -11.42
N THR A 119 11.00 -5.08 -11.72
CA THR A 119 10.73 -6.19 -12.64
C THR A 119 11.34 -5.87 -14.03
N PRO A 120 12.11 -6.79 -14.63
CA PRO A 120 12.61 -6.60 -15.99
C PRO A 120 11.50 -6.30 -16.99
N THR A 121 11.73 -5.36 -17.91
CA THR A 121 10.72 -4.88 -18.87
C THR A 121 10.13 -6.00 -19.72
N THR A 122 10.93 -7.01 -20.05
CA THR A 122 10.49 -8.22 -20.79
C THR A 122 9.41 -9.02 -20.07
N ASN A 123 9.38 -8.98 -18.74
CA ASN A 123 8.45 -9.76 -17.92
C ASN A 123 7.29 -8.92 -17.37
N ARG A 124 7.31 -7.59 -17.53
CA ARG A 124 6.28 -6.69 -16.97
C ARG A 124 4.90 -6.93 -17.57
N THR A 125 4.82 -7.30 -18.85
CA THR A 125 3.55 -7.59 -19.52
C THR A 125 2.86 -8.83 -18.97
N LEU A 126 3.63 -9.78 -18.40
CA LEU A 126 3.10 -10.97 -17.74
C LEU A 126 2.63 -10.69 -16.30
N TYR A 127 3.00 -9.54 -15.74
CA TYR A 127 2.71 -9.17 -14.34
C TYR A 127 1.64 -8.07 -14.24
N LYS A 128 0.64 -8.13 -15.10
CA LYS A 128 -0.52 -7.24 -15.04
C LYS A 128 -1.53 -7.77 -14.03
N LEU A 129 -1.47 -7.29 -12.80
CA LEU A 129 -2.41 -7.66 -11.73
C LEU A 129 -3.77 -6.97 -11.88
N TYR A 130 -3.81 -5.83 -12.58
CA TYR A 130 -5.00 -5.04 -12.89
C TYR A 130 -4.76 -4.21 -14.16
N GLU A 131 -5.84 -3.73 -14.76
CA GLU A 131 -5.78 -2.88 -15.96
C GLU A 131 -5.13 -1.52 -15.64
N ASN A 132 -4.42 -0.96 -16.62
CA ASN A 132 -3.72 0.33 -16.51
C ASN A 132 -2.67 0.44 -15.38
N LYS A 133 -2.03 -0.68 -15.01
CA LYS A 133 -0.94 -0.66 -14.02
C LYS A 133 0.18 0.30 -14.46
N PRO A 134 0.53 1.32 -13.62
CA PRO A 134 1.58 2.28 -13.95
C PRO A 134 2.96 1.63 -14.11
N GLY A 135 3.85 2.24 -14.93
CA GLY A 135 5.25 1.86 -15.04
C GLY A 135 5.52 0.54 -15.78
N THR A 136 4.61 0.10 -16.67
CA THR A 136 4.77 -1.14 -17.43
C THR A 136 5.83 -1.05 -18.54
N HIS A 137 6.11 0.14 -19.06
CA HIS A 137 7.00 0.37 -20.21
C HIS A 137 8.33 1.04 -19.85
N GLU A 138 8.52 1.47 -18.61
CA GLU A 138 9.68 2.22 -18.15
C GLU A 138 10.81 1.30 -17.67
N GLY A 139 12.08 1.67 -17.94
CA GLY A 139 13.22 1.00 -17.35
C GLY A 139 13.28 1.18 -15.81
N ALA A 140 14.02 0.29 -15.12
CA ALA A 140 14.14 0.37 -13.66
C ALA A 140 14.72 1.72 -13.19
N ALA A 141 15.76 2.23 -13.87
CA ALA A 141 16.39 3.52 -13.53
C ALA A 141 15.43 4.70 -13.73
N GLU A 142 14.66 4.71 -14.81
CA GLU A 142 13.65 5.75 -15.06
C GLU A 142 12.52 5.71 -14.03
N SER A 143 12.06 4.50 -13.69
CA SER A 143 11.05 4.30 -12.65
C SER A 143 11.52 4.82 -11.28
N MET A 144 12.79 4.57 -10.93
CA MET A 144 13.39 5.11 -9.69
C MET A 144 13.44 6.62 -9.70
N ARG A 145 13.95 7.25 -10.77
CA ARG A 145 14.03 8.71 -10.89
C ARG A 145 12.65 9.38 -10.75
N LYS A 146 11.64 8.87 -11.46
CA LYS A 146 10.26 9.38 -11.35
C LYS A 146 9.69 9.22 -9.95
N LEU A 147 10.01 8.10 -9.28
CA LEU A 147 9.58 7.86 -7.91
C LEU A 147 10.23 8.84 -6.93
N GLU A 148 11.53 9.13 -7.08
CA GLU A 148 12.24 10.13 -6.27
C GLU A 148 11.66 11.53 -6.47
N GLU A 149 11.37 11.92 -7.71
CA GLU A 149 10.71 13.19 -8.02
C GLU A 149 9.32 13.29 -7.38
N SER A 150 8.56 12.19 -7.39
CA SER A 150 7.25 12.09 -6.74
C SER A 150 7.35 12.24 -5.22
N ILE A 151 8.30 11.56 -4.58
CA ILE A 151 8.59 11.68 -3.15
C ILE A 151 8.98 13.13 -2.79
N PHE A 152 9.83 13.74 -3.59
CA PHE A 152 10.26 15.13 -3.36
C PHE A 152 9.09 16.12 -3.47
N LYS A 153 8.19 15.93 -4.43
CA LYS A 153 6.97 16.78 -4.58
C LYS A 153 6.04 16.70 -3.36
N SER A 154 5.99 15.55 -2.66
CA SER A 154 5.22 15.42 -1.41
C SER A 154 5.93 16.01 -0.18
N GLY A 155 7.02 16.75 -0.35
CA GLY A 155 7.80 17.32 0.74
C GLY A 155 8.65 16.30 1.51
N CYS A 156 8.75 15.08 1.01
CA CYS A 156 9.50 13.97 1.58
C CYS A 156 10.86 13.81 0.90
N LYS A 157 11.72 12.97 1.49
CA LYS A 157 12.99 12.56 0.89
C LYS A 157 13.22 11.08 1.10
N VAL A 158 13.95 10.45 0.18
CA VAL A 158 14.37 9.04 0.33
C VAL A 158 15.44 8.94 1.41
N ALA A 159 15.27 8.03 2.34
CA ALA A 159 16.22 7.78 3.43
C ALA A 159 17.29 6.77 3.00
N TYR A 160 18.17 7.20 2.08
CA TYR A 160 19.29 6.37 1.63
C TYR A 160 20.28 6.08 2.78
N GLY A 161 20.79 4.84 2.77
CA GLY A 161 21.82 4.43 3.75
C GLY A 161 21.29 4.19 5.16
N THR A 162 19.98 4.22 5.36
CA THR A 162 19.34 3.87 6.63
C THR A 162 18.60 2.53 6.50
N TRP A 163 18.51 1.82 7.62
CA TRP A 163 17.75 0.59 7.71
C TRP A 163 16.25 0.88 7.58
N GLY A 164 15.53 0.08 6.80
CA GLY A 164 14.13 0.31 6.46
C GLY A 164 13.11 -0.26 7.45
N ASP A 165 13.57 -0.80 8.59
CA ASP A 165 12.69 -1.37 9.61
C ASP A 165 11.76 -0.31 10.20
N SER A 166 10.54 -0.73 10.58
CA SER A 166 9.62 0.16 11.29
C SER A 166 10.17 0.48 12.69
N ARG A 167 9.89 1.68 13.18
CA ARG A 167 10.21 2.03 14.57
C ARG A 167 9.52 1.10 15.57
N HIS A 168 8.35 0.62 15.20
CA HIS A 168 7.60 -0.37 15.96
C HIS A 168 8.40 -1.67 16.15
N PHE A 169 8.95 -2.22 15.07
CA PHE A 169 9.80 -3.40 15.14
C PHE A 169 11.09 -3.16 15.93
N GLN A 170 11.76 -2.02 15.71
CA GLN A 170 12.98 -1.65 16.43
C GLN A 170 12.75 -1.61 17.94
N SER A 171 11.68 -0.93 18.40
CA SER A 171 11.37 -0.84 19.83
C SER A 171 11.05 -2.19 20.49
N ARG A 172 10.51 -3.14 19.69
CA ARG A 172 10.22 -4.51 20.16
C ARG A 172 11.47 -5.38 20.29
N THR A 173 12.50 -5.11 19.46
CA THR A 173 13.74 -5.91 19.44
C THR A 173 14.84 -5.37 20.35
N GLU A 174 14.73 -4.12 20.82
CA GLU A 174 15.66 -3.49 21.74
C GLU A 174 15.36 -3.78 23.23
N ASN A 175 14.24 -4.43 23.54
CA ASN A 175 13.83 -4.86 24.88
C ASN A 175 14.07 -6.36 25.07
#